data_fcbd98d35dd55880f005f422747d872f
#
_entry.id   fcbd98d35dd55880f005f422747d872f
#
_cell.length_a   1.000
_cell.length_b   1.000
_cell.length_c   1.000
_cell.angle_alpha   90.00
_cell.angle_beta   90.00
_cell.angle_gamma   90.00
#
_symmetry.space_group_name_H-M   'P 1'
#
loop_
_entity.id
_entity.type
_entity.pdbx_description
1 polymer ?
#
loop_
_entity_poly.entity_id
_entity_poly.type
_entity_poly.pdbx_seq_one_letter_code
_entity_poly.pdbx_strand_id
1 'polypeptide(L)'
;YELIHPYWDGNGRVGRIIEATLLQAEGFRYAPFAQAGYYLKNIDQYFTLFNICRKSVNKGREFPITPFVLFFLEGMFESLNKLHDRVNDLVSTVLFENRLKRMLDEKTINARQYAIVSQMLSSGNSISFRTLRQTPWYVVLYSKLTDKTRRRDFKGLEDLKLIVKDEHGEVWPWI
;
A
#
# COMPACT_ATOMS: atom_id res chain seq x y z
N TYR A 1 -1.17 33.20 -0.15
CA TYR A 1 0.03 33.08 -0.99
C TYR A 1 -0.34 32.94 -2.48
N GLU A 2 -1.12 31.96 -2.87
CA GLU A 2 -1.48 31.66 -4.26
C GLU A 2 -2.25 32.81 -4.95
N LEU A 3 -3.02 33.60 -4.22
CA LEU A 3 -3.70 34.78 -4.75
C LEU A 3 -2.74 35.95 -5.04
N ILE A 4 -1.64 36.05 -4.28
CA ILE A 4 -0.61 37.09 -4.47
C ILE A 4 0.29 36.75 -5.65
N HIS A 5 0.58 35.47 -5.83
CA HIS A 5 1.37 34.92 -6.94
C HIS A 5 2.70 35.66 -7.17
N PRO A 6 3.61 35.68 -6.17
CA PRO A 6 4.72 36.63 -6.15
C PRO A 6 5.84 36.32 -7.15
N TYR A 7 5.89 35.12 -7.74
CA TYR A 7 6.94 34.70 -8.65
C TYR A 7 6.42 34.53 -10.10
N TRP A 8 7.29 34.70 -11.08
CA TRP A 8 6.97 34.42 -12.49
C TRP A 8 6.70 32.95 -12.74
N ASP A 9 7.45 32.07 -12.08
CA ASP A 9 7.25 30.61 -12.13
C ASP A 9 7.52 30.00 -10.75
N GLY A 10 6.98 28.80 -10.52
CA GLY A 10 7.23 28.04 -9.30
C GLY A 10 6.30 28.36 -8.12
N ASN A 11 5.32 29.25 -8.27
CA ASN A 11 4.40 29.59 -7.16
C ASN A 11 3.73 28.37 -6.55
N GLY A 12 3.20 27.44 -7.37
CA GLY A 12 2.58 26.23 -6.86
C GLY A 12 3.56 25.28 -6.13
N ARG A 13 4.84 25.26 -6.53
CA ARG A 13 5.89 24.51 -5.82
C ARG A 13 6.17 25.12 -4.46
N VAL A 14 6.34 26.43 -4.42
CA VAL A 14 6.58 27.19 -3.17
C VAL A 14 5.35 27.09 -2.25
N GLY A 15 4.14 27.23 -2.77
CA GLY A 15 2.90 27.07 -2.00
C GLY A 15 2.81 25.70 -1.32
N ARG A 16 3.13 24.63 -2.03
CA ARG A 16 3.18 23.28 -1.45
C ARG A 16 4.30 23.10 -0.42
N ILE A 17 5.43 23.75 -0.58
CA ILE A 17 6.51 23.73 0.43
C ILE A 17 6.05 24.47 1.71
N ILE A 18 5.40 25.61 1.57
CA ILE A 18 4.84 26.35 2.70
C ILE A 18 3.80 25.49 3.43
N GLU A 19 2.87 24.90 2.71
CA GLU A 19 1.86 23.98 3.26
C GLU A 19 2.54 22.82 4.01
N ALA A 20 3.51 22.16 3.38
CA ALA A 20 4.24 21.06 3.98
C ALA A 20 4.97 21.45 5.26
N THR A 21 5.57 22.65 5.28
CA THR A 21 6.27 23.17 6.45
C THR A 21 5.30 23.47 7.60
N LEU A 22 4.15 24.04 7.30
CA LEU A 22 3.10 24.30 8.29
C LEU A 22 2.54 22.99 8.88
N LEU A 23 2.26 22.01 8.02
CA LEU A 23 1.81 20.68 8.48
C LEU A 23 2.84 19.99 9.37
N GLN A 24 4.13 20.08 9.03
CA GLN A 24 5.20 19.54 9.87
C GLN A 24 5.30 20.25 11.22
N ALA A 25 5.16 21.57 11.24
CA ALA A 25 5.19 22.35 12.47
C ALA A 25 4.04 21.98 13.43
N GLU A 26 2.88 21.63 12.87
CA GLU A 26 1.70 21.12 13.61
C GLU A 26 1.79 19.61 13.95
N GLY A 27 2.91 18.95 13.67
CA GLY A 27 3.15 17.55 14.04
C GLY A 27 2.77 16.51 12.98
N PHE A 28 2.24 16.90 11.84
CA PHE A 28 1.88 16.00 10.73
C PHE A 28 3.11 15.63 9.89
N ARG A 29 4.04 14.86 10.44
CA ARG A 29 5.35 14.57 9.81
C ARG A 29 5.27 13.91 8.41
N TYR A 30 4.28 13.07 8.18
CA TYR A 30 4.15 12.26 6.95
C TYR A 30 3.06 12.75 6.00
N ALA A 31 2.11 13.54 6.49
CA ALA A 31 1.00 14.05 5.72
C ALA A 31 1.42 14.87 4.49
N PRO A 32 2.48 15.73 4.55
CA PRO A 32 2.90 16.50 3.39
C PRO A 32 3.26 15.68 2.17
N PHE A 33 3.91 14.54 2.35
CA PHE A 33 4.30 13.66 1.24
C PHE A 33 3.10 12.96 0.61
N ALA A 34 2.16 12.53 1.44
CA ALA A 34 0.95 11.87 0.99
C ALA A 34 0.01 12.84 0.27
N GLN A 35 -0.09 14.09 0.76
CA GLN A 35 -0.91 15.16 0.18
C GLN A 35 -0.44 15.54 -1.23
N ALA A 36 0.87 15.59 -1.47
CA ALA A 36 1.41 15.85 -2.80
C ALA A 36 0.96 14.81 -3.82
N GLY A 37 0.88 13.53 -3.43
CA GLY A 37 0.33 12.46 -4.26
C GLY A 37 -1.15 12.61 -4.57
N TYR A 38 -1.94 13.07 -3.60
CA TYR A 38 -3.36 13.35 -3.81
C TYR A 38 -3.57 14.49 -4.82
N TYR A 39 -2.82 15.58 -4.71
CA TYR A 39 -2.90 16.69 -5.65
C TYR A 39 -2.52 16.28 -7.07
N LEU A 40 -1.49 15.46 -7.22
CA LEU A 40 -1.07 14.97 -8.53
C LEU A 40 -2.15 14.09 -9.18
N LYS A 41 -2.79 13.22 -8.39
CA LYS A 41 -3.88 12.36 -8.87
C LYS A 41 -5.12 13.17 -9.29
N ASN A 42 -5.38 14.30 -8.62
CA ASN A 42 -6.56 15.15 -8.82
C ASN A 42 -6.17 16.52 -9.39
N ILE A 43 -5.18 16.56 -10.29
CA ILE A 43 -4.54 17.81 -10.71
C ILE A 43 -5.51 18.80 -11.38
N ASP A 44 -6.44 18.32 -12.20
CA ASP A 44 -7.43 19.16 -12.87
C ASP A 44 -8.40 19.80 -11.89
N GLN A 45 -8.84 19.04 -10.88
CA GLN A 45 -9.68 19.57 -9.81
C GLN A 45 -8.91 20.59 -8.96
N TYR A 46 -7.65 20.32 -8.64
CA TYR A 46 -6.77 21.23 -7.92
C TYR A 46 -6.70 22.60 -8.62
N PHE A 47 -6.42 22.65 -9.91
CA PHE A 47 -6.38 23.92 -10.66
C PHE A 47 -7.76 24.58 -10.81
N THR A 48 -8.81 23.80 -10.99
CA THR A 48 -10.17 24.31 -11.11
C THR A 48 -10.60 25.04 -9.82
N LEU A 49 -10.22 24.51 -8.65
CA LEU A 49 -10.58 25.08 -7.35
C LEU A 49 -9.99 26.46 -7.12
N PHE A 50 -8.77 26.75 -7.61
CA PHE A 50 -8.24 28.11 -7.53
C PHE A 50 -9.10 29.12 -8.29
N ASN A 51 -9.58 28.76 -9.49
CA ASN A 51 -10.47 29.61 -10.27
C ASN A 51 -11.84 29.81 -9.57
N ILE A 52 -12.38 28.76 -8.96
CA ILE A 52 -13.63 28.81 -8.21
C ILE A 52 -13.48 29.75 -6.99
N CYS A 53 -12.43 29.58 -6.21
CA CYS A 53 -12.15 30.40 -5.04
C CYS A 53 -11.95 31.88 -5.43
N ARG A 54 -11.16 32.14 -6.48
CA ARG A 54 -10.95 33.52 -6.97
C ARG A 54 -12.26 34.19 -7.40
N LYS A 55 -13.10 33.48 -8.15
CA LYS A 55 -14.43 33.99 -8.54
C LYS A 55 -15.33 34.24 -7.34
N SER A 56 -15.21 33.41 -6.29
CA SER A 56 -15.98 33.57 -5.04
C SER A 56 -15.52 34.79 -4.25
N VAL A 57 -14.21 35.06 -4.17
CA VAL A 57 -13.65 36.28 -3.58
C VAL A 57 -14.17 37.52 -4.31
N ASN A 58 -14.10 37.53 -5.65
CA ASN A 58 -14.55 38.67 -6.46
C ASN A 58 -16.06 38.93 -6.33
N LYS A 59 -16.86 37.93 -5.96
CA LYS A 59 -18.31 38.05 -5.70
C LYS A 59 -18.63 38.42 -4.24
N GLY A 60 -17.62 38.64 -3.37
CA GLY A 60 -17.81 38.95 -1.97
C GLY A 60 -18.47 37.87 -1.14
N ARG A 61 -18.28 36.58 -1.47
CA ARG A 61 -18.84 35.49 -0.68
C ARG A 61 -18.20 35.42 0.69
N GLU A 62 -18.96 35.02 1.70
CA GLU A 62 -18.51 34.98 3.10
C GLU A 62 -17.34 34.00 3.32
N PHE A 63 -17.40 32.81 2.70
CA PHE A 63 -16.38 31.78 2.80
C PHE A 63 -15.85 31.34 1.41
N PRO A 64 -15.09 32.21 0.73
CA PRO A 64 -14.73 32.01 -0.67
C PRO A 64 -13.79 30.83 -0.92
N ILE A 65 -13.01 30.42 0.07
CA ILE A 65 -11.99 29.35 -0.03
C ILE A 65 -12.47 27.98 0.45
N THR A 66 -13.71 27.88 0.96
CA THR A 66 -14.27 26.60 1.48
C THR A 66 -14.12 25.42 0.51
N PRO A 67 -14.34 25.56 -0.81
CA PRO A 67 -14.16 24.44 -1.71
C PRO A 67 -12.73 23.88 -1.73
N PHE A 68 -11.74 24.74 -1.61
CA PHE A 68 -10.34 24.31 -1.55
C PHE A 68 -10.01 23.68 -0.19
N VAL A 69 -10.54 24.21 0.91
CA VAL A 69 -10.36 23.63 2.24
C VAL A 69 -10.95 22.22 2.32
N LEU A 70 -12.15 22.02 1.77
CA LEU A 70 -12.76 20.68 1.73
C LEU A 70 -11.91 19.70 0.92
N PHE A 71 -11.47 20.10 -0.26
CA PHE A 71 -10.58 19.28 -1.10
C PHE A 71 -9.26 18.94 -0.37
N PHE A 72 -8.68 19.89 0.34
CA PHE A 72 -7.50 19.66 1.17
C PHE A 72 -7.77 18.62 2.27
N LEU A 73 -8.87 18.76 3.01
CA LEU A 73 -9.23 17.83 4.09
C LEU A 73 -9.55 16.42 3.57
N GLU A 74 -10.24 16.30 2.43
CA GLU A 74 -10.47 15.03 1.75
C GLU A 74 -9.13 14.36 1.37
N GLY A 75 -8.21 15.14 0.82
CA GLY A 75 -6.87 14.65 0.48
C GLY A 75 -6.08 14.18 1.70
N MET A 76 -6.13 14.92 2.79
CA MET A 76 -5.51 14.53 4.06
C MET A 76 -6.11 13.21 4.58
N PHE A 77 -7.42 13.10 4.59
CA PHE A 77 -8.12 11.91 5.07
C PHE A 77 -7.79 10.68 4.22
N GLU A 78 -7.88 10.80 2.87
CA GLU A 78 -7.52 9.70 1.96
C GLU A 78 -6.05 9.29 2.13
N SER A 79 -5.17 10.26 2.28
CA SER A 79 -3.74 10.03 2.40
C SER A 79 -3.36 9.34 3.72
N LEU A 80 -3.98 9.74 4.82
CA LEU A 80 -3.76 9.14 6.14
C LEU A 80 -4.29 7.70 6.19
N ASN A 81 -5.48 7.45 5.63
CA ASN A 81 -6.02 6.09 5.54
C ASN A 81 -5.12 5.17 4.73
N LYS A 82 -4.66 5.60 3.56
CA LYS A 82 -3.70 4.83 2.75
C LYS A 82 -2.40 4.53 3.48
N LEU A 83 -1.88 5.50 4.22
CA LEU A 83 -0.68 5.31 5.02
C LEU A 83 -0.93 4.29 6.13
N HIS A 84 -2.07 4.40 6.83
CA HIS A 84 -2.49 3.47 7.86
C HIS A 84 -2.58 2.03 7.33
N ASP A 85 -3.30 1.84 6.22
CA ASP A 85 -3.45 0.52 5.59
C ASP A 85 -2.09 -0.07 5.20
N ARG A 86 -1.24 0.74 4.57
CA ARG A 86 0.11 0.29 4.18
C ARG A 86 0.99 -0.10 5.37
N VAL A 87 0.89 0.62 6.49
CA VAL A 87 1.61 0.27 7.72
C VAL A 87 1.08 -1.04 8.29
N ASN A 88 -0.24 -1.22 8.32
CA ASN A 88 -0.86 -2.47 8.79
C ASN A 88 -0.44 -3.67 7.93
N ASP A 89 -0.42 -3.53 6.61
CA ASP A 89 0.04 -4.58 5.69
C ASP A 89 1.49 -4.97 5.95
N LEU A 90 2.36 -3.96 6.13
CA LEU A 90 3.78 -4.20 6.44
C LEU A 90 3.96 -4.89 7.80
N VAL A 91 3.25 -4.43 8.83
CA VAL A 91 3.30 -5.04 10.17
C VAL A 91 2.81 -6.49 10.12
N SER A 92 1.68 -6.74 9.45
CA SER A 92 1.11 -8.08 9.27
C SER A 92 2.11 -9.00 8.57
N THR A 93 2.75 -8.52 7.50
CA THR A 93 3.77 -9.28 6.76
C THR A 93 4.96 -9.65 7.67
N VAL A 94 5.49 -8.70 8.43
CA VAL A 94 6.62 -8.94 9.35
C VAL A 94 6.25 -9.92 10.46
N LEU A 95 5.05 -9.78 11.03
CA LEU A 95 4.56 -10.71 12.06
C LEU A 95 4.39 -12.12 11.50
N PHE A 96 3.86 -12.24 10.28
CA PHE A 96 3.68 -13.52 9.61
C PHE A 96 5.03 -14.17 9.30
N GLU A 97 6.02 -13.43 8.79
CA GLU A 97 7.38 -13.94 8.56
C GLU A 97 8.04 -14.46 9.85
N ASN A 98 7.91 -13.72 10.95
CA ASN A 98 8.43 -14.13 12.24
C ASN A 98 7.74 -15.40 12.75
N ARG A 99 6.41 -15.50 12.59
CA ARG A 99 5.65 -16.71 12.90
C ARG A 99 6.15 -17.89 12.07
N LEU A 100 6.36 -17.69 10.77
CA LEU A 100 6.84 -18.73 9.86
C LEU A 100 8.24 -19.25 10.25
N LYS A 101 9.15 -18.35 10.59
CA LYS A 101 10.50 -18.72 11.10
C LYS A 101 10.42 -19.54 12.37
N ARG A 102 9.62 -19.09 13.34
CA ARG A 102 9.43 -19.82 14.61
C ARG A 102 8.87 -21.24 14.36
N MET A 103 7.88 -21.37 13.46
CA MET A 103 7.31 -22.69 13.13
C MET A 103 8.32 -23.62 12.46
N LEU A 104 9.28 -23.08 11.70
CA LEU A 104 10.40 -23.84 11.14
C LEU A 104 11.35 -24.31 12.25
N ASP A 105 11.75 -23.43 13.17
CA ASP A 105 12.63 -23.73 14.29
C ASP A 105 12.03 -24.78 15.23
N GLU A 106 10.74 -24.69 15.50
CA GLU A 106 9.94 -25.67 16.27
C GLU A 106 9.65 -26.96 15.50
N LYS A 107 10.07 -27.06 14.22
CA LYS A 107 9.80 -28.19 13.32
C LYS A 107 8.30 -28.47 13.09
N THR A 108 7.45 -27.53 13.33
CA THR A 108 6.02 -27.59 13.01
C THR A 108 5.81 -27.61 11.49
N ILE A 109 6.66 -26.90 10.77
CA ILE A 109 6.77 -26.96 9.30
C ILE A 109 8.17 -27.42 8.91
N ASN A 110 8.28 -27.98 7.72
CA ASN A 110 9.58 -28.36 7.15
C ASN A 110 10.16 -27.27 6.24
N ALA A 111 11.45 -27.39 5.89
CA ALA A 111 12.15 -26.40 5.07
C ALA A 111 11.49 -26.14 3.71
N ARG A 112 10.83 -27.14 3.09
CA ARG A 112 10.13 -26.96 1.83
C ARG A 112 8.88 -26.13 2.00
N GLN A 113 8.10 -26.40 3.03
CA GLN A 113 6.90 -25.62 3.39
C GLN A 113 7.28 -24.17 3.68
N TYR A 114 8.34 -23.96 4.44
CA TYR A 114 8.89 -22.62 4.67
C TYR A 114 9.26 -21.92 3.36
N ALA A 115 10.02 -22.58 2.49
CA ALA A 115 10.44 -22.02 1.21
C ALA A 115 9.26 -21.62 0.30
N ILE A 116 8.20 -22.45 0.27
CA ILE A 116 7.00 -22.17 -0.51
C ILE A 116 6.34 -20.87 -0.05
N VAL A 117 6.06 -20.76 1.26
CA VAL A 117 5.36 -19.59 1.81
C VAL A 117 6.22 -18.33 1.72
N SER A 118 7.53 -18.43 1.99
CA SER A 118 8.47 -17.30 1.85
C SER A 118 8.56 -16.78 0.41
N GLN A 119 8.56 -17.67 -0.59
CA GLN A 119 8.56 -17.26 -1.99
C GLN A 119 7.23 -16.63 -2.42
N MET A 120 6.10 -17.13 -1.91
CA MET A 120 4.79 -16.50 -2.13
C MET A 120 4.73 -15.10 -1.52
N LEU A 121 5.24 -14.92 -0.30
CA LEU A 121 5.33 -13.59 0.34
C LEU A 121 6.17 -12.61 -0.48
N SER A 122 7.34 -13.06 -0.95
CA SER A 122 8.24 -12.21 -1.73
C SER A 122 7.66 -11.81 -3.09
N SER A 123 6.77 -12.64 -3.68
CA SER A 123 6.13 -12.32 -4.96
C SER A 123 5.00 -11.31 -4.83
N GLY A 124 4.40 -11.17 -3.65
CA GLY A 124 3.31 -10.23 -3.36
C GLY A 124 1.99 -10.49 -4.10
N ASN A 125 1.92 -11.55 -4.90
CA ASN A 125 0.75 -11.88 -5.71
C ASN A 125 0.26 -13.30 -5.43
N SER A 126 -1.03 -13.54 -5.67
CA SER A 126 -1.55 -14.90 -5.76
C SER A 126 -0.85 -15.66 -6.91
N ILE A 127 -0.68 -16.94 -6.73
CA ILE A 127 -0.09 -17.79 -7.76
C ILE A 127 -0.95 -19.03 -7.97
N SER A 128 -1.27 -19.34 -9.25
CA SER A 128 -2.00 -20.56 -9.54
C SER A 128 -1.12 -21.79 -9.27
N PHE A 129 -1.72 -22.88 -8.82
CA PHE A 129 -1.02 -24.15 -8.63
C PHE A 129 -0.33 -24.64 -9.91
N ARG A 130 -0.90 -24.32 -11.06
CA ARG A 130 -0.33 -24.67 -12.37
C ARG A 130 0.96 -23.88 -12.62
N THR A 131 0.91 -22.57 -12.39
CA THR A 131 2.05 -21.68 -12.56
C THR A 131 3.16 -21.99 -11.54
N LEU A 132 2.79 -22.23 -10.28
CA LEU A 132 3.72 -22.60 -9.22
C LEU A 132 4.55 -23.83 -9.60
N ARG A 133 3.91 -24.86 -10.14
CA ARG A 133 4.59 -26.11 -10.59
C ARG A 133 5.59 -25.91 -11.73
N GLN A 134 5.49 -24.80 -12.46
CA GLN A 134 6.37 -24.46 -13.58
C GLN A 134 7.53 -23.54 -13.14
N THR A 135 7.47 -22.99 -11.93
CA THR A 135 8.54 -22.11 -11.44
C THR A 135 9.83 -22.91 -11.17
N PRO A 136 11.00 -22.41 -11.62
CA PRO A 136 12.26 -23.15 -11.50
C PRO A 136 12.60 -23.57 -10.06
N TRP A 137 12.42 -22.67 -9.10
CA TRP A 137 12.69 -22.97 -7.70
C TRP A 137 11.80 -24.08 -7.12
N TYR A 138 10.52 -24.13 -7.52
CA TYR A 138 9.59 -25.17 -7.08
C TYR A 138 9.95 -26.53 -7.70
N VAL A 139 10.32 -26.54 -8.97
CA VAL A 139 10.76 -27.76 -9.67
C VAL A 139 12.02 -28.34 -8.98
N VAL A 140 12.99 -27.50 -8.63
CA VAL A 140 14.20 -27.92 -7.90
C VAL A 140 13.84 -28.45 -6.52
N LEU A 141 12.97 -27.77 -5.78
CA LEU A 141 12.55 -28.12 -4.42
C LEU A 141 11.95 -29.54 -4.34
N TYR A 142 11.25 -29.96 -5.40
CA TYR A 142 10.54 -31.23 -5.47
C TYR A 142 11.12 -32.22 -6.48
N SER A 143 12.30 -31.96 -7.04
CA SER A 143 12.90 -32.77 -8.12
C SER A 143 13.07 -34.25 -7.77
N LYS A 144 13.33 -34.56 -6.51
CA LYS A 144 13.54 -35.95 -6.02
C LYS A 144 12.38 -36.48 -5.19
N LEU A 145 11.21 -35.83 -5.24
CA LEU A 145 10.07 -36.15 -4.37
C LEU A 145 8.82 -36.53 -5.17
N THR A 146 7.99 -37.36 -4.55
CA THR A 146 6.74 -37.83 -5.14
C THR A 146 5.61 -36.79 -5.05
N ASP A 147 4.61 -36.91 -5.92
CA ASP A 147 3.40 -36.07 -5.85
C ASP A 147 2.63 -36.23 -4.53
N LYS A 148 2.72 -37.40 -3.89
CA LYS A 148 2.16 -37.64 -2.56
C LYS A 148 2.78 -36.70 -1.53
N THR A 149 4.09 -36.51 -1.58
CA THR A 149 4.82 -35.59 -0.68
C THR A 149 4.40 -34.13 -0.92
N ARG A 150 4.28 -33.73 -2.20
CA ARG A 150 3.80 -32.38 -2.56
C ARG A 150 2.43 -32.10 -1.98
N ARG A 151 1.46 -33.00 -2.21
CA ARG A 151 0.09 -32.87 -1.70
C ARG A 151 0.05 -32.77 -0.18
N ARG A 152 0.88 -33.58 0.53
CA ARG A 152 0.96 -33.54 1.99
C ARG A 152 1.53 -32.21 2.50
N ASP A 153 2.58 -31.70 1.86
CA ASP A 153 3.20 -30.42 2.25
C ASP A 153 2.19 -29.27 2.10
N PHE A 154 1.44 -29.21 0.99
CA PHE A 154 0.40 -28.19 0.79
C PHE A 154 -0.78 -28.34 1.75
N LYS A 155 -1.28 -29.55 1.93
CA LYS A 155 -2.35 -29.80 2.90
C LYS A 155 -1.93 -29.36 4.31
N GLY A 156 -0.70 -29.66 4.69
CA GLY A 156 -0.17 -29.19 5.99
C GLY A 156 -0.12 -27.65 6.11
N LEU A 157 0.18 -26.93 5.03
CA LEU A 157 0.15 -25.48 5.00
C LEU A 157 -1.27 -24.93 5.10
N GLU A 158 -2.25 -25.56 4.44
CA GLU A 158 -3.67 -25.21 4.52
C GLU A 158 -4.21 -25.47 5.95
N ASP A 159 -3.93 -26.66 6.51
CA ASP A 159 -4.36 -27.06 7.86
C ASP A 159 -3.81 -26.10 8.95
N LEU A 160 -2.59 -25.60 8.77
CA LEU A 160 -1.94 -24.62 9.66
C LEU A 160 -2.36 -23.17 9.37
N LYS A 161 -3.23 -22.96 8.41
CA LYS A 161 -3.66 -21.63 7.98
C LYS A 161 -2.47 -20.72 7.63
N LEU A 162 -1.51 -21.23 6.87
CA LEU A 162 -0.39 -20.48 6.34
C LEU A 162 -0.61 -20.05 4.91
N ILE A 163 -1.49 -20.76 4.19
CA ILE A 163 -1.94 -20.42 2.84
C ILE A 163 -3.45 -20.54 2.73
N VAL A 164 -4.02 -19.77 1.81
CA VAL A 164 -5.42 -19.86 1.40
C VAL A 164 -5.45 -20.22 -0.06
N LYS A 165 -6.46 -20.99 -0.45
CA LYS A 165 -6.74 -21.37 -1.82
C LYS A 165 -8.18 -20.99 -2.16
N ASP A 166 -8.37 -20.34 -3.30
CA ASP A 166 -9.71 -20.04 -3.83
C ASP A 166 -10.30 -21.16 -4.70
N GLU A 167 -11.53 -20.92 -5.16
CA GLU A 167 -12.26 -21.84 -6.04
C GLU A 167 -11.59 -21.99 -7.42
N HIS A 168 -10.78 -21.03 -7.85
CA HIS A 168 -10.07 -21.01 -9.13
C HIS A 168 -8.69 -21.68 -9.05
N GLY A 169 -8.26 -22.08 -7.85
CA GLY A 169 -6.97 -22.72 -7.62
C GLY A 169 -5.81 -21.75 -7.47
N GLU A 170 -6.09 -20.45 -7.26
CA GLU A 170 -5.10 -19.47 -6.84
C GLU A 170 -4.77 -19.67 -5.37
N VAL A 171 -3.49 -19.52 -5.03
CA VAL A 171 -2.96 -19.72 -3.67
C VAL A 171 -2.18 -18.47 -3.26
N TRP A 172 -2.37 -18.02 -2.02
CA TRP A 172 -1.61 -16.92 -1.43
C TRP A 172 -1.41 -17.15 0.07
N PRO A 173 -0.42 -16.48 0.70
CA PRO A 173 -0.23 -16.52 2.14
C PRO A 173 -1.44 -15.95 2.88
N TRP A 174 -1.80 -16.53 4.00
CA TRP A 174 -2.87 -16.01 4.88
C TRP A 174 -2.26 -15.04 5.89
N ILE A 175 -2.08 -13.80 5.46
CA ILE A 175 -1.53 -12.69 6.26
C ILE A 175 -2.64 -11.98 7.03
#